data_de95c51f1a11dcddbb9d23b1a84449c6
#
_entry.id   de95c51f1a11dcddbb9d23b1a84449c6
#
_cell.length_a   1.000
_cell.length_b   1.000
_cell.length_c   1.000
_cell.angle_alpha   90.00
_cell.angle_beta   90.00
_cell.angle_gamma   90.00
#
_symmetry.space_group_name_H-M   'P 1'
#
loop_
_entity.id
_entity.type
_entity.pdbx_description
1 polymer ?
#
loop_
_entity_poly.entity_id
_entity_poly.type
_entity_poly.pdbx_seq_one_letter_code
_entity_poly.pdbx_strand_id
1 'polypeptide(L)'
;MPLQAHSWESRRQDDRIATNADQAEFWAIRYGASNIEAGTFDDRVAGALDDYEVIDPRTPVAHEQWNWARDDMALDNATSDIGVELRRRQSILAEAHPFSLEGNRLIHRRSRTLAYEFCLAVAQATSLSEGDYRRLPIAFERLVRDILVCFLGPGAKGLRTGWPADDYEPRPTRFKEVIRALYEMTGEWVWSPEHDLPDDPDPKDVKDEGLDVVVWKEVPDRRPGRLFLLVQCACGNDYATKFSDLDAQFERLSKWIKPISCVCPVRVFSTPRHIPNDPYFRDVNKRAGLALDRSRIALLAESDAGRKCLLGQKREPLENLISLVIDGFQAAKPTRQKQPRRAAGARRSRSRGT
;
A
#
# COMPACT_ATOMS: atom_id res chain seq x y z
N MET A 1 25.40 -0.15 -18.32
CA MET A 1 25.95 -0.01 -16.95
C MET A 1 25.60 -1.27 -16.17
N PRO A 2 26.52 -1.91 -15.45
CA PRO A 2 26.19 -3.02 -14.59
C PRO A 2 25.25 -2.53 -13.49
N LEU A 3 24.13 -3.24 -13.28
CA LEU A 3 23.19 -2.97 -12.21
C LEU A 3 23.91 -3.24 -10.89
N GLN A 4 24.24 -2.20 -10.13
CA GLN A 4 24.66 -2.37 -8.75
C GLN A 4 23.54 -3.09 -7.99
N ALA A 5 23.88 -4.22 -7.39
CA ALA A 5 22.96 -4.91 -6.50
C ALA A 5 22.65 -3.98 -5.33
N HIS A 6 21.38 -3.64 -5.16
CA HIS A 6 20.94 -2.80 -4.06
C HIS A 6 21.12 -3.58 -2.75
N SER A 7 21.90 -3.05 -1.83
CA SER A 7 22.12 -3.69 -0.53
C SER A 7 20.82 -3.64 0.28
N TRP A 8 20.68 -4.54 1.25
CA TRP A 8 19.54 -4.55 2.16
C TRP A 8 19.41 -3.25 2.96
N GLU A 9 20.54 -2.65 3.33
CA GLU A 9 20.60 -1.36 4.04
C GLU A 9 20.09 -0.19 3.20
N SER A 10 20.49 -0.10 1.92
CA SER A 10 19.97 0.93 1.03
C SER A 10 18.47 0.79 0.79
N ARG A 11 17.91 -0.42 0.76
CA ARG A 11 16.45 -0.62 0.69
C ARG A 11 15.72 -0.07 1.92
N ARG A 12 16.23 -0.35 3.12
CA ARG A 12 15.61 0.18 4.35
C ARG A 12 15.64 1.71 4.39
N GLN A 13 16.71 2.31 3.92
CA GLN A 13 16.82 3.77 3.84
C GLN A 13 15.82 4.35 2.83
N ASP A 14 15.73 3.78 1.63
CA ASP A 14 14.78 4.21 0.61
C ASP A 14 13.32 4.05 1.07
N ASP A 15 12.98 2.94 1.71
CA ASP A 15 11.64 2.69 2.27
C ASP A 15 11.30 3.72 3.37
N ARG A 16 12.27 4.10 4.21
CA ARG A 16 12.10 5.14 5.24
C ARG A 16 11.87 6.51 4.60
N ILE A 17 12.67 6.90 3.62
CA ILE A 17 12.51 8.17 2.90
C ILE A 17 11.14 8.21 2.23
N ALA A 18 10.72 7.13 1.57
CA ALA A 18 9.41 7.04 0.93
C ALA A 18 8.28 7.14 1.95
N THR A 19 8.41 6.54 3.12
CA THR A 19 7.43 6.62 4.21
C THR A 19 7.31 8.04 4.77
N ASN A 20 8.42 8.73 4.95
CA ASN A 20 8.45 10.13 5.42
C ASN A 20 7.83 11.08 4.36
N ALA A 21 8.11 10.84 3.08
CA ALA A 21 7.46 11.58 1.99
C ALA A 21 5.94 11.33 1.97
N ASP A 22 5.49 10.09 2.17
CA ASP A 22 4.08 9.72 2.29
C ASP A 22 3.41 10.48 3.44
N GLN A 23 4.10 10.65 4.55
CA GLN A 23 3.58 11.39 5.69
C GLN A 23 3.40 12.87 5.37
N ALA A 24 4.40 13.50 4.73
CA ALA A 24 4.31 14.90 4.32
C ALA A 24 3.14 15.12 3.33
N GLU A 25 2.98 14.21 2.36
CA GLU A 25 1.86 14.23 1.41
C GLU A 25 0.50 14.03 2.11
N PHE A 26 0.40 13.12 3.07
CA PHE A 26 -0.83 12.86 3.83
C PHE A 26 -1.24 14.08 4.67
N TRP A 27 -0.28 14.75 5.32
CA TRP A 27 -0.52 16.01 6.01
C TRP A 27 -0.97 17.11 5.06
N ALA A 28 -0.40 17.18 3.85
CA ALA A 28 -0.84 18.14 2.84
C ALA A 28 -2.28 17.86 2.36
N ILE A 29 -2.70 16.60 2.22
CA ILE A 29 -4.12 16.28 1.94
C ILE A 29 -5.01 16.79 3.06
N ARG A 30 -4.61 16.54 4.31
CA ARG A 30 -5.42 16.89 5.49
C ARG A 30 -5.61 18.38 5.68
N TYR A 31 -4.58 19.18 5.47
CA TYR A 31 -4.54 20.62 5.77
C TYR A 31 -4.50 21.52 4.53
N GLY A 32 -4.54 20.95 3.34
CA GLY A 32 -4.36 21.68 2.07
C GLY A 32 -2.89 21.95 1.73
N ALA A 33 -2.02 22.03 2.74
CA ALA A 33 -0.57 22.17 2.59
C ALA A 33 0.16 21.66 3.82
N SER A 34 1.42 21.25 3.68
CA SER A 34 2.33 20.89 4.76
C SER A 34 3.72 21.42 4.49
N ASN A 35 4.57 21.54 5.52
CA ASN A 35 6.01 21.66 5.32
C ASN A 35 6.62 20.27 5.17
N ILE A 36 7.67 20.13 4.37
CA ILE A 36 8.40 18.86 4.21
C ILE A 36 8.89 18.34 5.56
N GLU A 37 9.33 19.22 6.43
CA GLU A 37 9.75 18.94 7.80
C GLU A 37 8.66 18.25 8.64
N ALA A 38 7.38 18.46 8.34
CA ALA A 38 6.30 17.79 9.04
C ALA A 38 6.33 16.26 8.91
N GLY A 39 6.97 15.73 7.88
CA GLY A 39 7.23 14.30 7.72
C GLY A 39 8.30 13.75 8.66
N THR A 40 9.10 14.63 9.30
CA THR A 40 10.18 14.26 10.20
C THR A 40 9.79 14.35 11.68
N PHE A 41 8.66 15.00 12.01
CA PHE A 41 8.19 15.23 13.37
C PHE A 41 7.29 14.13 13.95
N ASP A 42 7.14 13.02 13.27
CA ASP A 42 6.43 11.90 13.86
C ASP A 42 7.29 11.22 14.93
N ASP A 43 6.69 10.79 16.04
CA ASP A 43 7.33 9.98 17.10
C ASP A 43 8.09 8.76 16.57
N ARG A 44 7.78 8.32 15.34
CA ARG A 44 8.50 7.26 14.62
C ARG A 44 9.90 7.69 14.15
N VAL A 45 10.08 8.97 13.85
CA VAL A 45 11.40 9.51 13.47
C VAL A 45 12.25 9.70 14.73
N ALA A 46 11.65 10.17 15.83
CA ALA A 46 12.32 10.23 17.13
C ALA A 46 12.80 8.83 17.56
N GLY A 47 11.96 7.79 17.43
CA GLY A 47 12.36 6.40 17.70
C GLY A 47 13.43 5.85 16.75
N ALA A 48 13.49 6.30 15.51
CA ALA A 48 14.54 5.90 14.57
C ALA A 48 15.87 6.61 14.83
N LEU A 49 15.85 7.80 15.45
CA LEU A 49 17.05 8.49 15.92
C LEU A 49 17.62 7.81 17.18
N ASP A 50 16.77 7.28 18.05
CA ASP A 50 17.18 6.47 19.21
C ASP A 50 17.86 5.14 18.80
N ASP A 51 17.49 4.53 17.69
CA ASP A 51 18.14 3.31 17.19
C ASP A 51 19.59 3.55 16.66
N TYR A 52 19.99 4.80 16.46
CA TYR A 52 21.39 5.16 16.14
C TYR A 52 22.27 5.40 17.38
N GLU A 53 21.68 5.44 18.57
CA GLU A 53 22.42 5.57 19.82
C GLU A 53 22.86 4.21 20.37
N VAL A 54 23.94 3.65 19.82
CA VAL A 54 24.84 2.83 20.64
C VAL A 54 25.67 3.80 21.44
N ILE A 55 25.09 4.38 22.49
CA ILE A 55 25.83 5.20 23.45
C ILE A 55 26.65 4.28 24.36
N ASP A 56 27.96 4.42 24.32
CA ASP A 56 28.81 3.90 25.36
C ASP A 56 28.56 4.75 26.65
N PRO A 57 27.96 4.16 27.73
CA PRO A 57 27.58 4.91 28.91
C PRO A 57 28.77 5.43 29.74
N ARG A 58 30.00 5.36 29.22
CA ARG A 58 31.24 5.72 29.95
C ARG A 58 31.82 7.08 29.57
N THR A 59 31.20 7.85 28.66
CA THR A 59 31.74 9.15 28.24
C THR A 59 31.00 10.30 28.92
N PRO A 60 31.70 11.20 29.68
CA PRO A 60 31.02 12.28 30.40
C PRO A 60 30.73 13.50 29.53
N VAL A 61 29.52 13.97 29.64
CA VAL A 61 28.98 15.38 29.62
C VAL A 61 29.45 16.44 28.60
N ALA A 62 30.37 16.20 27.68
CA ALA A 62 30.58 17.09 26.53
C ALA A 62 29.52 16.93 25.44
N HIS A 63 28.50 16.13 25.70
CA HIS A 63 27.58 15.57 24.73
C HIS A 63 26.37 16.45 24.36
N GLU A 64 25.89 17.37 25.22
CA GLU A 64 24.66 18.09 24.91
C GLU A 64 24.77 19.00 23.66
N GLN A 65 25.85 19.74 23.54
CA GLN A 65 26.07 20.62 22.38
C GLN A 65 26.38 19.85 21.07
N TRP A 66 27.07 18.71 21.19
CA TRP A 66 27.34 17.84 20.05
C TRP A 66 26.08 17.11 19.57
N ASN A 67 25.20 16.72 20.45
CA ASN A 67 23.93 16.08 20.11
C ASN A 67 23.03 17.04 19.32
N TRP A 68 22.90 18.28 19.75
CA TRP A 68 22.09 19.29 19.03
C TRP A 68 22.55 19.50 17.57
N ALA A 69 23.86 19.70 17.36
CA ALA A 69 24.37 19.91 16.00
C ALA A 69 24.24 18.66 15.12
N ARG A 70 24.32 17.47 15.72
CA ARG A 70 24.16 16.20 15.04
C ARG A 70 22.67 15.93 14.72
N ASP A 71 21.78 16.26 15.63
CA ASP A 71 20.35 16.12 15.47
C ASP A 71 19.83 17.12 14.41
N ASP A 72 20.28 18.37 14.43
CA ASP A 72 19.97 19.36 13.41
C ASP A 72 20.47 18.91 12.02
N MET A 73 21.71 18.40 11.95
CA MET A 73 22.25 17.90 10.67
C MET A 73 21.50 16.65 10.18
N ALA A 74 21.09 15.75 11.08
CA ALA A 74 20.29 14.58 10.72
C ALA A 74 18.89 14.97 10.23
N LEU A 75 18.29 15.99 10.85
CA LEU A 75 17.00 16.54 10.45
C LEU A 75 17.10 17.24 9.08
N ASP A 76 18.14 18.05 8.87
CA ASP A 76 18.38 18.71 7.57
C ASP A 76 18.59 17.69 6.44
N ASN A 77 19.36 16.62 6.70
CA ASN A 77 19.58 15.55 5.75
C ASN A 77 18.26 14.81 5.45
N ALA A 78 17.49 14.44 6.48
CA ALA A 78 16.19 13.78 6.30
C ALA A 78 15.22 14.66 5.51
N THR A 79 15.17 15.96 5.79
CA THR A 79 14.33 16.93 5.07
C THR A 79 14.77 17.04 3.60
N SER A 80 16.08 17.09 3.35
CA SER A 80 16.64 17.09 2.00
C SER A 80 16.27 15.83 1.22
N ASP A 81 16.40 14.66 1.83
CA ASP A 81 16.07 13.37 1.21
C ASP A 81 14.58 13.26 0.86
N ILE A 82 13.68 13.71 1.76
CA ILE A 82 12.25 13.81 1.49
C ILE A 82 11.99 14.72 0.28
N GLY A 83 12.65 15.90 0.24
CA GLY A 83 12.52 16.83 -0.86
C GLY A 83 12.99 16.25 -2.20
N VAL A 84 14.05 15.45 -2.20
CA VAL A 84 14.53 14.71 -3.39
C VAL A 84 13.48 13.69 -3.84
N GLU A 85 12.94 12.90 -2.92
CA GLU A 85 11.93 11.90 -3.24
C GLU A 85 10.63 12.53 -3.77
N LEU A 86 10.15 13.61 -3.17
CA LEU A 86 8.97 14.32 -3.66
C LEU A 86 9.16 14.89 -5.08
N ARG A 87 10.33 15.44 -5.38
CA ARG A 87 10.67 15.89 -6.75
C ARG A 87 10.75 14.72 -7.73
N ARG A 88 11.27 13.58 -7.29
CA ARG A 88 11.30 12.35 -8.08
C ARG A 88 9.88 11.88 -8.41
N ARG A 89 8.98 11.84 -7.42
CA ARG A 89 7.56 11.49 -7.64
C ARG A 89 6.90 12.46 -8.62
N GLN A 90 7.15 13.74 -8.44
CA GLN A 90 6.64 14.77 -9.37
C GLN A 90 7.15 14.56 -10.80
N SER A 91 8.41 14.17 -10.98
CA SER A 91 8.95 13.90 -12.33
C SER A 91 8.36 12.63 -12.97
N ILE A 92 8.02 11.60 -12.17
CA ILE A 92 7.38 10.37 -12.66
C ILE A 92 5.92 10.62 -13.02
N LEU A 93 5.19 11.34 -12.17
CA LEU A 93 3.74 11.50 -12.26
C LEU A 93 3.34 12.71 -13.12
N ALA A 94 4.22 13.68 -13.28
CA ALA A 94 3.95 14.93 -14.00
C ALA A 94 2.60 15.55 -13.57
N GLU A 95 1.67 15.73 -14.50
CA GLU A 95 0.34 16.30 -14.22
C GLU A 95 -0.59 15.40 -13.37
N ALA A 96 -0.28 14.11 -13.26
CA ALA A 96 -1.02 13.19 -12.41
C ALA A 96 -0.61 13.29 -10.93
N HIS A 97 0.43 14.06 -10.59
CA HIS A 97 0.84 14.28 -9.21
C HIS A 97 -0.04 15.31 -8.52
N PRO A 98 -0.77 14.94 -7.43
CA PRO A 98 -1.69 15.87 -6.79
C PRO A 98 -1.00 16.86 -5.84
N PHE A 99 0.30 17.07 -5.98
CA PHE A 99 1.05 17.99 -5.14
C PHE A 99 1.97 18.87 -5.96
N SER A 100 2.17 20.11 -5.49
CA SER A 100 3.22 21.00 -5.96
C SER A 100 4.13 21.40 -4.81
N LEU A 101 5.44 21.40 -5.07
CA LEU A 101 6.46 21.78 -4.09
C LEU A 101 6.91 23.22 -4.35
N GLU A 102 6.69 24.11 -3.38
CA GLU A 102 7.09 25.51 -3.39
C GLU A 102 8.09 25.75 -2.24
N GLY A 103 9.39 25.71 -2.54
CA GLY A 103 10.44 25.66 -1.52
C GLY A 103 10.30 24.40 -0.66
N ASN A 104 10.11 24.58 0.66
CA ASN A 104 9.86 23.51 1.61
C ASN A 104 8.34 23.27 1.88
N ARG A 105 7.47 23.95 1.15
CA ARG A 105 6.03 23.84 1.31
C ARG A 105 5.45 22.93 0.24
N LEU A 106 4.79 21.86 0.66
CA LEU A 106 4.04 20.94 -0.17
C LEU A 106 2.56 21.36 -0.19
N ILE A 107 2.02 21.64 -1.37
CA ILE A 107 0.64 22.07 -1.55
C ILE A 107 -0.15 20.97 -2.24
N HIS A 108 -1.26 20.54 -1.64
CA HIS A 108 -2.17 19.56 -2.23
C HIS A 108 -3.07 20.21 -3.28
N ARG A 109 -3.14 19.59 -4.44
CA ARG A 109 -4.06 19.92 -5.53
C ARG A 109 -4.86 18.67 -5.87
N ARG A 110 -6.11 18.62 -5.41
CA ARG A 110 -6.99 17.48 -5.58
C ARG A 110 -6.95 16.94 -7.01
N SER A 111 -6.62 15.65 -7.18
CA SER A 111 -6.68 14.97 -8.47
C SER A 111 -8.11 14.72 -8.92
N ARG A 112 -8.33 14.45 -10.22
CA ARG A 112 -9.70 14.24 -10.75
C ARG A 112 -10.29 12.91 -10.30
N THR A 113 -9.48 11.86 -10.26
CA THR A 113 -9.93 10.50 -9.91
C THR A 113 -9.77 10.16 -8.44
N LEU A 114 -9.00 10.92 -7.70
CA LEU A 114 -8.60 10.66 -6.30
C LEU A 114 -7.84 9.34 -6.11
N ALA A 115 -7.33 8.73 -7.18
CA ALA A 115 -6.67 7.42 -7.09
C ALA A 115 -5.35 7.49 -6.30
N TYR A 116 -4.55 8.55 -6.50
CA TYR A 116 -3.31 8.75 -5.74
C TYR A 116 -3.60 8.97 -4.26
N GLU A 117 -4.50 9.91 -3.94
CA GLU A 117 -4.88 10.27 -2.58
C GLU A 117 -5.48 9.09 -1.82
N PHE A 118 -6.31 8.29 -2.51
CA PHE A 118 -6.88 7.08 -1.92
C PHE A 118 -5.80 6.03 -1.63
N CYS A 119 -4.90 5.75 -2.57
CA CYS A 119 -3.79 4.83 -2.33
C CYS A 119 -2.91 5.31 -1.16
N LEU A 120 -2.63 6.61 -1.09
CA LEU A 120 -1.88 7.19 0.02
C LEU A 120 -2.63 7.01 1.35
N ALA A 121 -3.93 7.26 1.39
CA ALA A 121 -4.76 7.05 2.58
C ALA A 121 -4.74 5.58 3.02
N VAL A 122 -4.89 4.61 2.09
CA VAL A 122 -4.79 3.18 2.41
C VAL A 122 -3.41 2.85 2.99
N ALA A 123 -2.34 3.40 2.43
CA ALA A 123 -0.97 3.17 2.91
C ALA A 123 -0.72 3.76 4.31
N GLN A 124 -1.45 4.80 4.69
CA GLN A 124 -1.34 5.49 5.98
C GLN A 124 -2.40 5.03 7.01
N ALA A 125 -3.35 4.17 6.63
CA ALA A 125 -4.39 3.72 7.53
C ALA A 125 -3.82 2.97 8.75
N THR A 126 -4.37 3.27 9.92
CA THR A 126 -3.94 2.65 11.20
C THR A 126 -4.33 1.20 11.33
N SER A 127 -5.35 0.77 10.59
CA SER A 127 -5.79 -0.62 10.48
C SER A 127 -6.35 -0.87 9.08
N LEU A 128 -6.32 -2.13 8.64
CA LEU A 128 -6.97 -2.60 7.40
C LEU A 128 -7.98 -3.72 7.67
N SER A 129 -8.10 -4.14 8.94
CA SER A 129 -8.90 -5.31 9.35
C SER A 129 -9.98 -4.99 10.37
N GLU A 130 -10.02 -3.78 10.93
CA GLU A 130 -10.93 -3.41 12.00
C GLU A 130 -11.98 -2.39 11.54
N GLY A 131 -13.21 -2.55 12.02
CA GLY A 131 -14.30 -1.62 11.78
C GLY A 131 -14.49 -1.27 10.30
N ASP A 132 -14.71 0.00 10.03
CA ASP A 132 -14.93 0.53 8.68
C ASP A 132 -13.68 0.50 7.80
N TYR A 133 -12.50 0.38 8.39
CA TYR A 133 -11.24 0.27 7.63
C TYR A 133 -11.17 -1.00 6.77
N ARG A 134 -11.97 -2.04 7.07
CA ARG A 134 -12.09 -3.24 6.22
C ARG A 134 -12.53 -2.94 4.79
N ARG A 135 -13.16 -1.80 4.58
CA ARG A 135 -13.59 -1.32 3.26
C ARG A 135 -12.43 -0.87 2.38
N LEU A 136 -11.31 -0.48 2.98
CA LEU A 136 -10.15 0.06 2.26
C LEU A 136 -9.51 -0.97 1.31
N PRO A 137 -9.12 -2.20 1.74
CA PRO A 137 -8.61 -3.21 0.85
C PRO A 137 -9.60 -3.58 -0.27
N ILE A 138 -10.89 -3.73 0.08
CA ILE A 138 -11.95 -4.06 -0.87
C ILE A 138 -12.08 -2.99 -1.96
N ALA A 139 -12.06 -1.72 -1.57
CA ALA A 139 -12.12 -0.61 -2.51
C ALA A 139 -10.84 -0.50 -3.36
N PHE A 140 -9.68 -0.86 -2.79
CA PHE A 140 -8.42 -0.91 -3.53
C PHE A 140 -8.44 -2.00 -4.61
N GLU A 141 -8.90 -3.20 -4.30
CA GLU A 141 -9.07 -4.29 -5.28
C GLU A 141 -10.00 -3.88 -6.43
N ARG A 142 -11.12 -3.20 -6.12
CA ARG A 142 -12.03 -2.63 -7.14
C ARG A 142 -11.34 -1.60 -8.02
N LEU A 143 -10.61 -0.67 -7.40
CA LEU A 143 -9.88 0.37 -8.13
C LEU A 143 -8.87 -0.26 -9.11
N VAL A 144 -8.10 -1.24 -8.65
CA VAL A 144 -7.10 -1.94 -9.46
C VAL A 144 -7.78 -2.69 -10.62
N ARG A 145 -8.89 -3.40 -10.36
CA ARG A 145 -9.68 -4.06 -11.40
C ARG A 145 -10.11 -3.05 -12.48
N ASP A 146 -10.71 -1.95 -12.06
CA ASP A 146 -11.25 -0.95 -12.97
C ASP A 146 -10.14 -0.30 -13.82
N ILE A 147 -9.01 0.03 -13.19
CA ILE A 147 -7.84 0.57 -13.89
C ILE A 147 -7.31 -0.43 -14.92
N LEU A 148 -7.18 -1.70 -14.58
CA LEU A 148 -6.69 -2.72 -15.50
C LEU A 148 -7.66 -2.99 -16.66
N VAL A 149 -8.98 -2.96 -16.41
CA VAL A 149 -9.99 -3.02 -17.47
C VAL A 149 -9.84 -1.83 -18.41
N CYS A 150 -9.66 -0.63 -17.89
CA CYS A 150 -9.43 0.57 -18.69
C CYS A 150 -8.12 0.50 -19.48
N PHE A 151 -7.06 0.02 -18.85
CA PHE A 151 -5.75 -0.14 -19.47
C PHE A 151 -5.75 -1.12 -20.63
N LEU A 152 -6.47 -2.24 -20.51
CA LEU A 152 -6.66 -3.19 -21.60
C LEU A 152 -7.61 -2.68 -22.68
N GLY A 153 -8.44 -1.68 -22.36
CA GLY A 153 -9.34 -1.02 -23.30
C GLY A 153 -10.59 -1.82 -23.69
N PRO A 154 -11.30 -1.41 -24.77
CA PRO A 154 -12.59 -1.97 -25.13
C PRO A 154 -12.60 -3.49 -25.24
N GLY A 155 -13.64 -4.14 -24.71
CA GLY A 155 -13.76 -5.61 -24.65
C GLY A 155 -13.03 -6.26 -23.48
N ALA A 156 -12.34 -5.48 -22.63
CA ALA A 156 -11.83 -5.98 -21.37
C ALA A 156 -12.94 -6.03 -20.31
N LYS A 157 -12.88 -7.05 -19.47
CA LYS A 157 -13.78 -7.28 -18.33
C LYS A 157 -12.95 -7.68 -17.11
N GLY A 158 -13.54 -7.53 -15.93
CA GLY A 158 -12.85 -7.89 -14.69
C GLY A 158 -13.82 -8.38 -13.63
N LEU A 159 -13.36 -9.33 -12.83
CA LEU A 159 -14.05 -9.88 -11.68
C LEU A 159 -13.16 -9.70 -10.45
N ARG A 160 -13.71 -9.13 -9.38
CA ARG A 160 -13.06 -9.14 -8.07
C ARG A 160 -13.31 -10.51 -7.44
N THR A 161 -12.26 -11.22 -7.06
CA THR A 161 -12.31 -12.56 -6.45
C THR A 161 -11.97 -12.54 -4.97
N GLY A 162 -11.26 -11.51 -4.49
CA GLY A 162 -10.80 -11.36 -3.11
C GLY A 162 -11.91 -11.41 -2.06
N TRP A 163 -11.65 -12.05 -0.94
CA TRP A 163 -12.57 -12.16 0.19
C TRP A 163 -12.42 -10.94 1.14
N PRO A 164 -13.51 -10.45 1.78
CA PRO A 164 -14.91 -10.84 1.64
C PRO A 164 -15.60 -10.28 0.38
N ALA A 165 -16.80 -10.79 0.10
CA ALA A 165 -17.68 -10.17 -0.88
C ALA A 165 -18.08 -8.76 -0.39
N ASP A 166 -18.56 -7.93 -1.29
CA ASP A 166 -18.80 -6.52 -1.08
C ASP A 166 -20.26 -6.17 -1.44
N ASP A 167 -20.84 -5.23 -0.71
CA ASP A 167 -22.23 -4.82 -0.88
C ASP A 167 -22.47 -4.04 -2.19
N TYR A 168 -21.42 -3.43 -2.76
CA TYR A 168 -21.50 -2.69 -4.03
C TYR A 168 -21.45 -3.60 -5.26
N GLU A 169 -20.91 -4.81 -5.12
CA GLU A 169 -20.80 -5.82 -6.16
C GLU A 169 -21.24 -7.18 -5.61
N PRO A 170 -22.56 -7.48 -5.62
CA PRO A 170 -23.04 -8.77 -5.18
C PRO A 170 -22.43 -9.88 -6.03
N ARG A 171 -21.76 -10.81 -5.40
CA ARG A 171 -21.16 -12.00 -6.01
C ARG A 171 -21.20 -13.17 -5.04
N PRO A 172 -20.98 -14.39 -5.50
CA PRO A 172 -20.80 -15.52 -4.60
C PRO A 172 -19.70 -15.28 -3.56
N THR A 173 -19.88 -15.78 -2.35
CA THR A 173 -18.94 -15.63 -1.23
C THR A 173 -17.97 -16.81 -1.11
N ARG A 174 -18.37 -17.99 -1.62
CA ARG A 174 -17.54 -19.19 -1.59
C ARG A 174 -16.60 -19.22 -2.79
N PHE A 175 -15.35 -19.55 -2.58
CA PHE A 175 -14.33 -19.57 -3.61
C PHE A 175 -14.71 -20.44 -4.82
N LYS A 176 -15.24 -21.65 -4.56
CA LYS A 176 -15.78 -22.54 -5.61
C LYS A 176 -16.81 -21.86 -6.52
N GLU A 177 -17.73 -21.13 -5.92
CA GLU A 177 -18.80 -20.46 -6.67
C GLU A 177 -18.28 -19.24 -7.42
N VAL A 178 -17.29 -18.53 -6.88
CA VAL A 178 -16.59 -17.45 -7.59
C VAL A 178 -15.89 -17.98 -8.83
N ILE A 179 -15.21 -19.11 -8.73
CA ILE A 179 -14.55 -19.76 -9.87
C ILE A 179 -15.59 -20.27 -10.88
N ARG A 180 -16.73 -20.81 -10.44
CA ARG A 180 -17.83 -21.16 -11.35
C ARG A 180 -18.38 -19.96 -12.12
N ALA A 181 -18.58 -18.83 -11.42
CA ALA A 181 -19.01 -17.60 -12.08
C ALA A 181 -17.95 -17.10 -13.08
N LEU A 182 -16.67 -17.21 -12.75
CA LEU A 182 -15.59 -16.90 -13.69
C LEU A 182 -15.62 -17.82 -14.91
N TYR A 183 -15.85 -19.12 -14.70
CA TYR A 183 -16.00 -20.08 -15.79
C TYR A 183 -17.20 -19.75 -16.70
N GLU A 184 -18.36 -19.44 -16.15
CA GLU A 184 -19.55 -19.06 -16.92
C GLU A 184 -19.30 -17.80 -17.76
N MET A 185 -18.54 -16.83 -17.25
CA MET A 185 -18.20 -15.61 -17.98
C MET A 185 -17.13 -15.81 -19.06
N THR A 186 -16.22 -16.74 -18.84
CA THR A 186 -15.00 -16.83 -19.65
C THR A 186 -14.85 -18.14 -20.43
N GLY A 187 -15.48 -19.21 -19.99
CA GLY A 187 -15.21 -20.57 -20.49
C GLY A 187 -13.82 -21.09 -20.09
N GLU A 188 -13.18 -20.47 -19.11
CA GLU A 188 -11.86 -20.84 -18.59
C GLU A 188 -11.93 -21.09 -17.08
N TRP A 189 -10.91 -21.73 -16.52
CA TRP A 189 -10.74 -21.92 -15.08
C TRP A 189 -11.79 -22.83 -14.44
N VAL A 190 -11.76 -24.11 -14.83
CA VAL A 190 -12.68 -25.11 -14.28
C VAL A 190 -12.30 -25.42 -12.84
N TRP A 191 -13.32 -25.45 -11.97
CA TRP A 191 -13.17 -25.99 -10.63
C TRP A 191 -12.85 -27.48 -10.68
N SER A 192 -11.66 -27.85 -10.25
CA SER A 192 -11.12 -29.21 -10.32
C SER A 192 -10.10 -29.41 -9.20
N PRO A 193 -10.57 -29.57 -7.93
CA PRO A 193 -9.68 -29.77 -6.81
C PRO A 193 -8.84 -31.03 -6.98
N GLU A 194 -7.64 -31.05 -6.40
CA GLU A 194 -6.80 -32.22 -6.32
C GLU A 194 -7.50 -33.34 -5.51
N HIS A 195 -7.11 -34.58 -5.77
CA HIS A 195 -7.79 -35.78 -5.22
C HIS A 195 -7.94 -35.79 -3.70
N ASP A 196 -7.00 -35.18 -2.98
CA ASP A 196 -6.95 -35.17 -1.51
C ASP A 196 -7.73 -33.98 -0.91
N LEU A 197 -8.29 -33.10 -1.75
CA LEU A 197 -8.97 -31.89 -1.32
C LEU A 197 -10.50 -32.05 -1.41
N PRO A 198 -11.26 -31.42 -0.51
CA PRO A 198 -12.71 -31.47 -0.56
C PRO A 198 -13.24 -30.72 -1.79
N ASP A 199 -14.29 -31.25 -2.41
CA ASP A 199 -14.94 -30.57 -3.57
C ASP A 199 -15.63 -29.24 -3.17
N ASP A 200 -16.01 -29.08 -1.90
CA ASP A 200 -16.63 -27.85 -1.38
C ASP A 200 -15.96 -27.45 -0.04
N PRO A 201 -14.80 -26.78 -0.09
CA PRO A 201 -14.05 -26.40 1.11
C PRO A 201 -14.80 -25.36 1.94
N ASP A 202 -14.64 -25.42 3.28
CA ASP A 202 -15.16 -24.38 4.16
C ASP A 202 -14.48 -23.04 3.84
N PRO A 203 -15.21 -21.91 3.79
CA PRO A 203 -14.62 -20.57 3.60
C PRO A 203 -13.59 -20.17 4.67
N LYS A 204 -13.53 -20.89 5.78
CA LYS A 204 -12.48 -20.72 6.80
C LYS A 204 -11.14 -21.29 6.34
N ASP A 205 -11.17 -22.36 5.55
CA ASP A 205 -9.99 -23.06 5.08
C ASP A 205 -9.47 -22.51 3.76
N VAL A 206 -10.38 -22.14 2.85
CA VAL A 206 -10.03 -21.60 1.53
C VAL A 206 -10.86 -20.35 1.25
N LYS A 207 -10.20 -19.20 1.14
CA LYS A 207 -10.84 -17.90 0.88
C LYS A 207 -10.78 -17.51 -0.59
N ASP A 208 -9.58 -17.22 -1.08
CA ASP A 208 -9.32 -16.70 -2.43
C ASP A 208 -7.95 -17.16 -2.96
N GLU A 209 -7.18 -17.87 -2.17
CA GLU A 209 -5.80 -18.31 -2.45
C GLU A 209 -4.87 -17.16 -2.89
N GLY A 210 -5.18 -15.93 -2.44
CA GLY A 210 -4.46 -14.72 -2.82
C GLY A 210 -4.80 -14.21 -4.22
N LEU A 211 -5.84 -14.73 -4.87
CA LEU A 211 -6.35 -14.22 -6.13
C LEU A 211 -7.42 -13.16 -5.86
N ASP A 212 -7.02 -11.90 -5.85
CA ASP A 212 -7.92 -10.79 -5.49
C ASP A 212 -8.75 -10.28 -6.67
N VAL A 213 -8.17 -10.32 -7.88
CA VAL A 213 -8.83 -9.84 -9.09
C VAL A 213 -8.41 -10.67 -10.30
N VAL A 214 -9.36 -10.95 -11.18
CA VAL A 214 -9.12 -11.48 -12.52
C VAL A 214 -9.60 -10.47 -13.55
N VAL A 215 -8.73 -10.09 -14.48
CA VAL A 215 -9.10 -9.25 -15.62
C VAL A 215 -8.80 -10.02 -16.89
N TRP A 216 -9.70 -9.94 -17.87
CA TRP A 216 -9.49 -10.59 -19.15
C TRP A 216 -9.89 -9.71 -20.31
N LYS A 217 -9.28 -9.98 -21.45
CA LYS A 217 -9.58 -9.33 -22.72
C LYS A 217 -10.10 -10.36 -23.70
N GLU A 218 -11.33 -10.15 -24.20
CA GLU A 218 -11.93 -10.98 -25.21
C GLU A 218 -11.45 -10.57 -26.61
N VAL A 219 -11.28 -11.57 -27.48
CA VAL A 219 -11.14 -11.35 -28.91
C VAL A 219 -12.54 -11.27 -29.53
N PRO A 220 -12.81 -10.36 -30.50
CA PRO A 220 -14.17 -10.16 -31.04
C PRO A 220 -14.79 -11.39 -31.69
N ASP A 221 -13.99 -12.38 -32.07
CA ASP A 221 -14.45 -13.61 -32.71
C ASP A 221 -15.13 -14.61 -31.76
N ARG A 222 -15.14 -14.32 -30.47
CA ARG A 222 -15.74 -15.13 -29.37
C ARG A 222 -15.19 -16.57 -29.25
N ARG A 223 -14.02 -16.86 -29.83
CA ARG A 223 -13.38 -18.16 -29.68
C ARG A 223 -12.64 -18.24 -28.32
N PRO A 224 -12.29 -19.45 -27.84
CA PRO A 224 -11.36 -19.63 -26.74
C PRO A 224 -10.02 -18.94 -26.99
N GLY A 225 -9.27 -18.66 -25.94
CA GLY A 225 -7.98 -17.97 -26.05
C GLY A 225 -8.10 -16.48 -25.76
N ARG A 226 -8.28 -16.15 -24.49
CA ARG A 226 -8.33 -14.77 -23.99
C ARG A 226 -7.02 -14.40 -23.33
N LEU A 227 -6.69 -13.12 -23.29
CA LEU A 227 -5.63 -12.62 -22.41
C LEU A 227 -6.19 -12.52 -20.99
N PHE A 228 -5.51 -13.16 -20.05
CA PHE A 228 -5.86 -13.08 -18.62
C PHE A 228 -4.76 -12.40 -17.82
N LEU A 229 -5.19 -11.53 -16.92
CA LEU A 229 -4.39 -10.98 -15.84
C LEU A 229 -4.90 -11.56 -14.51
N LEU A 230 -4.03 -12.22 -13.75
CA LEU A 230 -4.30 -12.67 -12.40
C LEU A 230 -3.61 -11.72 -11.43
N VAL A 231 -4.37 -11.10 -10.54
CA VAL A 231 -3.93 -9.95 -9.76
C VAL A 231 -3.95 -10.28 -8.28
N GLN A 232 -2.85 -9.99 -7.61
CA GLN A 232 -2.74 -9.94 -6.17
C GLN A 232 -2.62 -8.49 -5.70
N CYS A 233 -3.42 -8.10 -4.70
CA CYS A 233 -3.43 -6.78 -4.08
C CYS A 233 -2.84 -6.84 -2.67
N ALA A 234 -1.77 -6.10 -2.41
CA ALA A 234 -1.06 -6.10 -1.14
C ALA A 234 -1.12 -4.72 -0.49
N CYS A 235 -2.12 -4.50 0.38
CA CYS A 235 -2.31 -3.22 1.08
C CYS A 235 -1.48 -3.07 2.36
N GLY A 236 -1.05 -4.19 2.98
CA GLY A 236 -0.34 -4.19 4.26
C GLY A 236 1.08 -3.62 4.21
N ASN A 237 1.66 -3.39 5.40
CA ASN A 237 3.04 -2.95 5.54
C ASN A 237 4.05 -4.03 5.11
N ASP A 238 3.61 -5.29 5.14
CA ASP A 238 4.36 -6.47 4.78
C ASP A 238 4.30 -6.80 3.27
N TYR A 239 3.84 -5.85 2.43
CA TYR A 239 3.67 -6.05 1.00
C TYR A 239 4.89 -6.68 0.30
N ALA A 240 6.09 -6.35 0.78
CA ALA A 240 7.33 -6.88 0.22
C ALA A 240 7.52 -8.40 0.43
N THR A 241 6.92 -8.97 1.46
CA THR A 241 6.96 -10.42 1.71
C THR A 241 6.11 -11.19 0.71
N LYS A 242 5.12 -10.53 0.09
CA LYS A 242 4.18 -11.12 -0.86
C LYS A 242 4.69 -11.20 -2.30
N PHE A 243 5.85 -10.64 -2.59
CA PHE A 243 6.45 -10.76 -3.95
C PHE A 243 6.80 -12.20 -4.33
N SER A 244 7.20 -13.00 -3.36
CA SER A 244 7.53 -14.41 -3.57
C SER A 244 6.30 -15.31 -3.59
N ASP A 245 5.15 -14.80 -3.11
CA ASP A 245 3.91 -15.57 -3.02
C ASP A 245 3.26 -15.84 -4.37
N LEU A 246 3.64 -15.12 -5.43
CA LEU A 246 2.99 -15.26 -6.74
C LEU A 246 3.34 -16.57 -7.43
N ASP A 247 4.51 -17.13 -7.24
CA ASP A 247 4.80 -18.49 -7.71
C ASP A 247 4.06 -19.51 -6.85
N ALA A 248 4.10 -19.36 -5.52
CA ALA A 248 3.32 -20.15 -4.58
C ALA A 248 1.79 -19.98 -4.76
N GLN A 249 1.34 -18.82 -5.24
CA GLN A 249 -0.07 -18.58 -5.58
C GLN A 249 -0.54 -19.45 -6.75
N PHE A 250 0.27 -19.56 -7.82
CA PHE A 250 -0.06 -20.46 -8.92
C PHE A 250 -0.10 -21.92 -8.48
N GLU A 251 0.82 -22.34 -7.62
CA GLU A 251 0.79 -23.67 -7.01
C GLU A 251 -0.45 -23.88 -6.15
N ARG A 252 -0.84 -22.87 -5.36
CA ARG A 252 -2.07 -22.92 -4.54
C ARG A 252 -3.32 -22.97 -5.41
N LEU A 253 -3.41 -22.09 -6.42
CA LEU A 253 -4.55 -22.06 -7.33
C LEU A 253 -4.68 -23.35 -8.13
N SER A 254 -3.56 -23.94 -8.59
CA SER A 254 -3.57 -25.19 -9.39
C SER A 254 -4.13 -26.39 -8.64
N LYS A 255 -4.14 -26.35 -7.30
CA LYS A 255 -4.79 -27.35 -6.45
C LYS A 255 -6.31 -27.34 -6.58
N TRP A 256 -6.90 -26.22 -6.94
CA TRP A 256 -8.34 -26.00 -6.95
C TRP A 256 -8.91 -25.81 -8.35
N ILE A 257 -8.14 -25.21 -9.25
CA ILE A 257 -8.62 -24.81 -10.57
C ILE A 257 -7.67 -25.28 -11.67
N LYS A 258 -8.26 -25.59 -12.83
CA LYS A 258 -7.48 -25.92 -14.02
C LYS A 258 -7.88 -25.01 -15.18
N PRO A 259 -6.90 -24.46 -15.93
CA PRO A 259 -7.18 -23.76 -17.16
C PRO A 259 -7.63 -24.74 -18.24
N ILE A 260 -8.44 -24.27 -19.20
CA ILE A 260 -8.82 -25.05 -20.38
C ILE A 260 -7.90 -24.74 -21.54
N SER A 261 -7.76 -23.46 -21.90
CA SER A 261 -6.95 -23.01 -23.02
C SER A 261 -5.93 -21.94 -22.66
N CYS A 262 -6.04 -21.30 -21.49
CA CYS A 262 -5.11 -20.28 -21.02
C CYS A 262 -3.86 -20.90 -20.42
N VAL A 263 -2.79 -21.00 -21.21
CA VAL A 263 -1.54 -21.63 -20.77
C VAL A 263 -0.72 -20.74 -19.83
N CYS A 264 -0.68 -19.44 -20.10
CA CYS A 264 0.17 -18.49 -19.38
C CYS A 264 -0.59 -17.19 -19.11
N PRO A 265 -1.33 -17.06 -17.98
CA PRO A 265 -1.88 -15.80 -17.58
C PRO A 265 -0.78 -14.83 -17.16
N VAL A 266 -0.97 -13.54 -17.36
CA VAL A 266 -0.06 -12.51 -16.89
C VAL A 266 -0.28 -12.31 -15.40
N ARG A 267 0.76 -12.44 -14.60
CA ARG A 267 0.75 -12.12 -13.17
C ARG A 267 0.83 -10.62 -12.98
N VAL A 268 0.01 -10.09 -12.10
CA VAL A 268 -0.01 -8.67 -11.73
C VAL A 268 0.05 -8.55 -10.21
N PHE A 269 0.94 -7.73 -9.73
CA PHE A 269 1.06 -7.38 -8.32
C PHE A 269 0.68 -5.91 -8.15
N SER A 270 -0.21 -5.61 -7.21
CA SER A 270 -0.62 -4.24 -6.96
C SER A 270 -0.50 -3.86 -5.48
N THR A 271 -0.01 -2.65 -5.23
CA THR A 271 0.12 -2.10 -3.87
C THR A 271 -0.24 -0.61 -3.86
N PRO A 272 -0.94 -0.11 -2.82
CA PRO A 272 -1.22 1.31 -2.66
C PRO A 272 0.02 2.11 -2.22
N ARG A 273 1.15 1.43 -1.99
CA ARG A 273 2.41 2.05 -1.59
C ARG A 273 3.20 2.50 -2.80
N HIS A 274 4.03 3.50 -2.59
CA HIS A 274 5.04 3.88 -3.57
C HIS A 274 6.25 2.95 -3.45
N ILE A 275 6.72 2.39 -4.57
CA ILE A 275 7.95 1.58 -4.62
C ILE A 275 9.10 2.53 -4.96
N PRO A 276 10.02 2.79 -4.00
CA PRO A 276 11.12 3.70 -4.23
C PRO A 276 12.09 3.12 -5.25
N ASN A 277 12.74 3.93 -6.02
CA ASN A 277 13.80 3.69 -7.00
C ASN A 277 13.56 2.60 -8.07
N ASP A 278 14.17 2.77 -9.23
CA ASP A 278 14.01 1.89 -10.39
C ASP A 278 14.65 0.50 -10.24
N PRO A 279 15.82 0.32 -9.60
CA PRO A 279 16.38 -1.00 -9.36
C PRO A 279 15.45 -1.90 -8.54
N TYR A 280 14.88 -1.37 -7.46
CA TYR A 280 13.92 -2.12 -6.64
C TYR A 280 12.64 -2.41 -7.41
N PHE A 281 12.13 -1.43 -8.16
CA PHE A 281 10.95 -1.61 -9.00
C PHE A 281 11.14 -2.72 -10.05
N ARG A 282 12.35 -2.82 -10.65
CA ARG A 282 12.69 -3.91 -11.56
C ARG A 282 12.73 -5.27 -10.87
N ASP A 283 13.27 -5.33 -9.66
CA ASP A 283 13.30 -6.58 -8.87
C ASP A 283 11.87 -7.04 -8.53
N VAL A 284 10.98 -6.11 -8.16
CA VAL A 284 9.57 -6.42 -7.95
C VAL A 284 8.92 -6.98 -9.20
N ASN A 285 9.09 -6.32 -10.35
CA ASN A 285 8.53 -6.83 -11.62
C ASN A 285 9.08 -8.21 -12.00
N LYS A 286 10.35 -8.48 -11.73
CA LYS A 286 10.98 -9.77 -12.00
C LYS A 286 10.36 -10.91 -11.17
N ARG A 287 10.05 -10.64 -9.91
CA ARG A 287 9.49 -11.63 -8.96
C ARG A 287 7.98 -11.75 -9.07
N ALA A 288 7.31 -10.62 -9.11
CA ALA A 288 5.88 -10.52 -8.94
C ALA A 288 5.08 -10.33 -10.24
N GLY A 289 5.75 -10.23 -11.38
CA GLY A 289 5.10 -9.92 -12.65
C GLY A 289 4.89 -8.41 -12.84
N LEU A 290 3.85 -8.00 -13.55
CA LEU A 290 3.56 -6.59 -13.77
C LEU A 290 3.22 -5.90 -12.44
N ALA A 291 4.11 -5.05 -11.95
CA ALA A 291 3.89 -4.31 -10.71
C ALA A 291 3.12 -3.00 -10.97
N LEU A 292 2.09 -2.78 -10.17
CA LEU A 292 1.30 -1.55 -10.10
C LEU A 292 1.44 -0.97 -8.69
N ASP A 293 2.33 -0.02 -8.52
CA ASP A 293 2.43 0.79 -7.32
C ASP A 293 1.51 2.02 -7.40
N ARG A 294 1.44 2.81 -6.34
CA ARG A 294 0.63 4.05 -6.30
C ARG A 294 0.87 4.95 -7.49
N SER A 295 2.12 5.11 -7.93
CA SER A 295 2.47 5.98 -9.03
C SER A 295 1.91 5.48 -10.36
N ARG A 296 2.05 4.20 -10.67
CA ARG A 296 1.46 3.61 -11.88
C ARG A 296 -0.07 3.62 -11.84
N ILE A 297 -0.66 3.32 -10.68
CA ILE A 297 -2.11 3.41 -10.48
C ILE A 297 -2.61 4.81 -10.80
N ALA A 298 -1.96 5.86 -10.27
CA ALA A 298 -2.34 7.24 -10.51
C ALA A 298 -2.17 7.65 -11.97
N LEU A 299 -1.06 7.30 -12.60
CA LEU A 299 -0.83 7.58 -14.03
C LEU A 299 -1.91 6.95 -14.93
N LEU A 300 -2.26 5.70 -14.67
CA LEU A 300 -3.30 5.02 -15.42
C LEU A 300 -4.69 5.62 -15.14
N ALA A 301 -4.99 5.95 -13.88
CA ALA A 301 -6.25 6.56 -13.47
C ALA A 301 -6.46 7.95 -14.06
N GLU A 302 -5.41 8.78 -14.08
CA GLU A 302 -5.46 10.16 -14.59
C GLU A 302 -5.30 10.26 -16.11
N SER A 303 -5.05 9.15 -16.82
CA SER A 303 -5.12 9.11 -18.28
C SER A 303 -6.55 9.42 -18.77
N ASP A 304 -6.72 9.86 -20.00
CA ASP A 304 -8.05 10.14 -20.55
C ASP A 304 -8.98 8.92 -20.52
N ALA A 305 -8.44 7.74 -20.84
CA ALA A 305 -9.18 6.48 -20.76
C ALA A 305 -9.54 6.12 -19.31
N GLY A 306 -8.58 6.25 -18.38
CA GLY A 306 -8.78 6.00 -16.96
C GLY A 306 -9.85 6.91 -16.35
N ARG A 307 -9.75 8.21 -16.58
CA ARG A 307 -10.74 9.19 -16.10
C ARG A 307 -12.14 8.87 -16.61
N LYS A 308 -12.28 8.64 -17.92
CA LYS A 308 -13.57 8.30 -18.52
C LYS A 308 -14.20 7.04 -17.92
N CYS A 309 -13.37 6.05 -17.65
CA CYS A 309 -13.81 4.78 -17.09
C CYS A 309 -14.18 4.93 -15.60
N LEU A 310 -13.30 5.53 -14.82
CA LEU A 310 -13.44 5.58 -13.36
C LEU A 310 -14.56 6.53 -12.90
N LEU A 311 -14.73 7.68 -13.55
CA LEU A 311 -15.74 8.67 -13.18
C LEU A 311 -17.18 8.24 -13.56
N GLY A 312 -17.32 7.28 -14.46
CA GLY A 312 -18.63 6.74 -14.87
C GLY A 312 -19.16 5.59 -14.03
N GLN A 313 -18.38 5.10 -13.06
CA GLN A 313 -18.74 3.89 -12.30
C GLN A 313 -19.56 4.18 -11.04
N LYS A 314 -20.57 3.34 -10.79
CA LYS A 314 -21.31 3.34 -9.52
C LYS A 314 -20.51 2.57 -8.47
N ARG A 315 -19.80 3.29 -7.63
CA ARG A 315 -19.01 2.73 -6.52
C ARG A 315 -19.06 3.68 -5.33
N GLU A 316 -18.59 3.20 -4.19
CA GLU A 316 -18.35 4.08 -3.05
C GLU A 316 -17.36 5.20 -3.43
N PRO A 317 -17.70 6.47 -3.17
CA PRO A 317 -16.80 7.58 -3.46
C PRO A 317 -15.48 7.43 -2.71
N LEU A 318 -14.35 7.50 -3.43
CA LEU A 318 -13.00 7.42 -2.81
C LEU A 318 -12.78 8.52 -1.78
N GLU A 319 -13.44 9.67 -1.93
CA GLU A 319 -13.41 10.77 -0.98
C GLU A 319 -13.86 10.36 0.41
N ASN A 320 -14.94 9.56 0.52
CA ASN A 320 -15.44 9.07 1.81
C ASN A 320 -14.40 8.17 2.51
N LEU A 321 -13.71 7.36 1.74
CA LEU A 321 -12.67 6.45 2.25
C LEU A 321 -11.40 7.20 2.67
N ILE A 322 -11.03 8.25 1.93
CA ILE A 322 -9.94 9.15 2.31
C ILE A 322 -10.29 9.88 3.62
N SER A 323 -11.51 10.43 3.71
CA SER A 323 -12.00 11.10 4.93
C SER A 323 -12.02 10.16 6.13
N LEU A 324 -12.44 8.91 5.96
CA LEU A 324 -12.41 7.89 7.01
C LEU A 324 -11.01 7.76 7.64
N VAL A 325 -9.96 7.74 6.81
CA VAL A 325 -8.58 7.63 7.31
C VAL A 325 -8.14 8.92 8.00
N ILE A 326 -8.43 10.08 7.40
CA ILE A 326 -8.09 11.39 7.97
C ILE A 326 -8.74 11.58 9.34
N ASP A 327 -10.02 11.24 9.48
CA ASP A 327 -10.79 11.38 10.73
C ASP A 327 -10.30 10.40 11.80
N GLY A 328 -9.89 9.20 11.40
CA GLY A 328 -9.29 8.21 12.30
C GLY A 328 -8.00 8.70 12.97
N PHE A 329 -7.18 9.46 12.26
CA PHE A 329 -6.00 10.12 12.85
C PHE A 329 -6.36 11.21 13.86
N GLN A 330 -7.55 11.84 13.77
CA GLN A 330 -8.00 12.83 14.75
C GLN A 330 -8.47 12.18 16.05
N ALA A 331 -9.08 11.01 15.96
CA ALA A 331 -9.61 10.28 17.11
C ALA A 331 -8.51 9.63 17.97
N ALA A 332 -7.35 9.35 17.39
CA ALA A 332 -6.16 8.87 18.11
C ALA A 332 -5.53 10.02 18.92
N LYS A 333 -6.15 10.37 20.07
CA LYS A 333 -5.54 11.31 21.01
C LYS A 333 -4.19 10.76 21.47
N PRO A 334 -3.15 11.61 21.59
CA PRO A 334 -1.88 11.19 22.17
C PRO A 334 -2.15 10.62 23.55
N THR A 335 -1.77 9.38 23.77
CA THR A 335 -1.83 8.73 25.09
C THR A 335 -0.96 9.59 26.03
N ARG A 336 -1.60 10.35 26.95
CA ARG A 336 -0.88 11.13 27.95
C ARG A 336 0.13 10.20 28.63
N GLN A 337 1.41 10.38 28.35
CA GLN A 337 2.48 9.76 29.12
C GLN A 337 2.20 10.04 30.59
N LYS A 338 1.98 8.98 31.37
CA LYS A 338 1.90 9.07 32.82
C LYS A 338 3.24 9.63 33.31
N GLN A 339 3.25 10.91 33.69
CA GLN A 339 4.40 11.46 34.39
C GLN A 339 4.78 10.52 35.53
N PRO A 340 6.07 10.19 35.64
CA PRO A 340 6.54 9.37 36.78
C PRO A 340 6.16 10.09 38.06
N ARG A 341 5.40 9.42 38.93
CA ARG A 341 5.08 9.91 40.27
C ARG A 341 6.41 10.21 41.00
N ARG A 342 6.69 11.48 41.25
CA ARG A 342 7.76 11.91 42.16
C ARG A 342 7.58 11.17 43.48
N ALA A 343 8.57 10.37 43.87
CA ALA A 343 8.58 9.67 45.12
C ALA A 343 8.52 10.72 46.25
N ALA A 344 7.44 10.67 47.04
CA ALA A 344 7.23 11.53 48.19
C ALA A 344 8.31 11.21 49.21
N GLY A 345 8.93 12.26 49.67
CA GLY A 345 10.15 12.28 50.49
C GLY A 345 10.13 11.35 51.70
N ALA A 346 11.28 10.74 51.93
CA ALA A 346 11.62 10.02 53.13
C ALA A 346 11.61 10.98 54.35
N ARG A 347 10.68 10.73 55.28
CA ARG A 347 10.66 11.39 56.60
C ARG A 347 11.92 10.96 57.38
N ARG A 348 12.80 11.90 57.65
CA ARG A 348 13.87 11.75 58.64
C ARG A 348 13.25 11.55 60.04
N SER A 349 13.39 10.38 60.62
CA SER A 349 13.19 10.15 62.04
C SER A 349 14.36 10.72 62.83
N ARG A 350 14.10 11.76 63.64
CA ARG A 350 15.02 12.22 64.68
C ARG A 350 14.90 11.24 65.83
N SER A 351 15.96 10.50 66.10
CA SER A 351 16.18 9.83 67.42
C SER A 351 16.62 10.89 68.42
N ARG A 352 15.84 11.07 69.53
CA ARG A 352 16.27 11.69 70.72
C ARG A 352 17.01 10.65 71.60
N GLY A 353 18.21 10.93 71.94
CA GLY A 353 18.94 10.19 72.99
C GLY A 353 18.56 10.65 74.38
N THR A 354 18.58 9.76 75.26
CA THR A 354 19.03 9.91 76.68
C THR A 354 19.96 8.76 76.99
#